data_6dcfb5aec03ea40843458060b1f36d20
#
_entry.id   6dcfb5aec03ea40843458060b1f36d20
#
_cell.length_a   1.000
_cell.length_b   1.000
_cell.length_c   1.000
_cell.angle_alpha   90.00
_cell.angle_beta   90.00
_cell.angle_gamma   90.00
#
_symmetry.space_group_name_H-M   'P 1'
#
loop_
_entity.id
_entity.type
_entity.pdbx_description
1 polymer ?
#
loop_
_entity_poly.entity_id
_entity_poly.type
_entity_poly.pdbx_seq_one_letter_code
_entity_poly.pdbx_strand_id
1 'polypeptide(L)'
;MPAVVNKTMEEIEKSEDIRQSPVQRWISALVTVLLVLSVLLCLYVAIQVVSKGFVNVGGFMMFRVVTGSMEPTIPTGALLISRQVDIASIQVGDIVCFRTQEAEIWGSVITHRVVEIMQGADGSVLLMTQGDANLVADGYFVHSGNLIGKVIWHTGDGSMLALVFSVFTNKVGFLGCVVFPCLLLAGLILKECVGNINHELKNAVEELEACEEDWENDPLCGMSQEEYEQMCERIRTELIEELKQSAEKSKPE
;
A
#
# COMPACT_ATOMS: atom_id res chain seq x y z
N MET A 1 -17.19 -53.81 -19.03
CA MET A 1 -17.54 -52.70 -18.10
C MET A 1 -16.47 -52.30 -17.07
N PRO A 2 -15.60 -53.17 -16.51
CA PRO A 2 -14.61 -52.67 -15.53
C PRO A 2 -13.46 -51.80 -16.12
N ALA A 3 -13.16 -51.90 -17.40
CA ALA A 3 -12.05 -51.18 -18.03
C ALA A 3 -12.37 -49.70 -18.32
N VAL A 4 -13.65 -49.35 -18.49
CA VAL A 4 -14.09 -47.97 -18.73
C VAL A 4 -14.12 -47.19 -17.41
N VAL A 5 -14.57 -47.83 -16.34
CA VAL A 5 -14.60 -47.24 -14.98
C VAL A 5 -13.19 -46.96 -14.48
N ASN A 6 -12.21 -47.86 -14.72
CA ASN A 6 -10.83 -47.64 -14.33
C ASN A 6 -10.17 -46.49 -15.12
N LYS A 7 -10.55 -46.30 -16.39
CA LYS A 7 -9.99 -45.20 -17.21
C LYS A 7 -10.55 -43.83 -16.82
N THR A 8 -11.82 -43.79 -16.43
CA THR A 8 -12.47 -42.58 -15.88
C THR A 8 -11.88 -42.21 -14.52
N MET A 9 -11.64 -43.21 -13.65
CA MET A 9 -10.97 -42.97 -12.35
C MET A 9 -9.54 -42.50 -12.48
N GLU A 10 -8.75 -43.02 -13.45
CA GLU A 10 -7.41 -42.52 -13.76
C GLU A 10 -7.42 -41.10 -14.36
N GLU A 11 -8.43 -40.75 -15.15
CA GLU A 11 -8.58 -39.39 -15.68
C GLU A 11 -9.06 -38.39 -14.61
N ILE A 12 -9.90 -38.82 -13.67
CA ILE A 12 -10.31 -38.02 -12.50
C ILE A 12 -9.13 -37.84 -11.54
N GLU A 13 -8.35 -38.90 -11.26
CA GLU A 13 -7.15 -38.82 -10.42
C GLU A 13 -6.06 -37.92 -11.05
N LYS A 14 -5.99 -37.86 -12.38
CA LYS A 14 -5.09 -36.98 -13.13
C LYS A 14 -5.58 -35.53 -13.21
N SER A 15 -6.88 -35.29 -13.08
CA SER A 15 -7.48 -33.96 -12.99
C SER A 15 -7.39 -33.36 -11.57
N GLU A 16 -7.30 -34.21 -10.54
CA GLU A 16 -7.05 -33.78 -9.14
C GLU A 16 -5.62 -33.26 -8.93
N ASP A 17 -4.67 -33.52 -9.83
CA ASP A 17 -3.29 -33.07 -9.73
C ASP A 17 -3.09 -31.59 -10.18
N ILE A 18 -4.17 -30.84 -10.44
CA ILE A 18 -4.16 -29.35 -10.45
C ILE A 18 -4.33 -28.80 -9.02
N ARG A 19 -4.17 -29.62 -8.01
CA ARG A 19 -3.98 -29.16 -6.64
C ARG A 19 -2.69 -28.40 -6.59
N GLN A 20 -2.79 -27.06 -6.55
CA GLN A 20 -1.65 -26.15 -6.43
C GLN A 20 -0.61 -26.74 -5.49
N SER A 21 0.61 -26.95 -5.97
CA SER A 21 1.67 -27.53 -5.15
C SER A 21 1.79 -26.69 -3.86
N PRO A 22 2.14 -27.32 -2.71
CA PRO A 22 2.29 -26.58 -1.46
C PRO A 22 3.20 -25.36 -1.62
N VAL A 23 4.15 -25.40 -2.54
CA VAL A 23 5.03 -24.29 -2.92
C VAL A 23 4.24 -23.13 -3.54
N GLN A 24 3.28 -23.40 -4.42
CA GLN A 24 2.44 -22.35 -5.02
C GLN A 24 1.54 -21.67 -3.99
N ARG A 25 1.00 -22.41 -3.02
CA ARG A 25 0.23 -21.85 -1.90
C ARG A 25 1.09 -20.92 -1.04
N TRP A 26 2.32 -21.30 -0.71
CA TRP A 26 3.24 -20.47 0.03
C TRP A 26 3.66 -19.22 -0.75
N ILE A 27 3.89 -19.34 -2.04
CA ILE A 27 4.22 -18.21 -2.93
C ILE A 27 3.03 -17.24 -3.00
N SER A 28 1.82 -17.74 -3.20
CA SER A 28 0.60 -16.91 -3.23
C SER A 28 0.37 -16.18 -1.90
N ALA A 29 0.50 -16.88 -0.77
CA ALA A 29 0.40 -16.26 0.55
C ALA A 29 1.48 -15.19 0.77
N LEU A 30 2.74 -15.44 0.39
CA LEU A 30 3.82 -14.47 0.48
C LEU A 30 3.56 -13.22 -0.36
N VAL A 31 3.12 -13.42 -1.62
CA VAL A 31 2.76 -12.30 -2.53
C VAL A 31 1.62 -11.48 -1.95
N THR A 32 0.59 -12.13 -1.41
CA THR A 32 -0.55 -11.44 -0.77
C THR A 32 -0.09 -10.61 0.44
N VAL A 33 0.75 -11.17 1.31
CA VAL A 33 1.30 -10.44 2.48
C VAL A 33 2.13 -9.25 2.04
N LEU A 34 3.02 -9.42 1.05
CA LEU A 34 3.84 -8.32 0.51
C LEU A 34 2.97 -7.21 -0.11
N LEU A 35 1.88 -7.60 -0.78
CA LEU A 35 0.94 -6.65 -1.37
C LEU A 35 0.20 -5.85 -0.28
N VAL A 36 -0.32 -6.52 0.74
CA VAL A 36 -0.98 -5.84 1.88
C VAL A 36 -0.01 -4.88 2.56
N LEU A 37 1.23 -5.29 2.81
CA LEU A 37 2.26 -4.43 3.40
C LEU A 37 2.57 -3.22 2.50
N SER A 38 2.64 -3.42 1.18
CA SER A 38 2.85 -2.33 0.21
C SER A 38 1.71 -1.32 0.24
N VAL A 39 0.45 -1.78 0.27
CA VAL A 39 -0.73 -0.91 0.37
C VAL A 39 -0.72 -0.11 1.68
N LEU A 40 -0.43 -0.76 2.80
CA LEU A 40 -0.34 -0.08 4.11
C LEU A 40 0.77 0.97 4.13
N LEU A 41 1.95 0.66 3.55
CA LEU A 41 3.05 1.61 3.42
C LEU A 41 2.65 2.82 2.56
N CYS A 42 2.00 2.59 1.42
CA CYS A 42 1.51 3.66 0.55
C CYS A 42 0.48 4.54 1.26
N LEU A 43 -0.43 3.94 2.00
CA LEU A 43 -1.43 4.67 2.80
C LEU A 43 -0.76 5.53 3.88
N TYR A 44 0.22 4.97 4.58
CA TYR A 44 1.01 5.69 5.59
C TYR A 44 1.73 6.91 5.00
N VAL A 45 2.40 6.73 3.86
CA VAL A 45 3.08 7.83 3.13
C VAL A 45 2.08 8.88 2.67
N ALA A 46 0.95 8.47 2.09
CA ALA A 46 -0.09 9.38 1.62
C ALA A 46 -0.66 10.23 2.77
N ILE A 47 -0.97 9.62 3.92
CA ILE A 47 -1.46 10.35 5.10
C ILE A 47 -0.42 11.36 5.57
N GLN A 48 0.86 11.02 5.59
CA GLN A 48 1.91 11.96 6.00
C GLN A 48 2.04 13.15 5.03
N VAL A 49 2.06 12.88 3.72
CA VAL A 49 2.15 13.93 2.69
C VAL A 49 0.96 14.88 2.76
N VAL A 50 -0.26 14.35 2.94
CA VAL A 50 -1.48 15.17 3.04
C VAL A 50 -1.50 15.99 4.34
N SER A 51 -1.11 15.41 5.47
CA SER A 51 -1.23 16.05 6.78
C SER A 51 -0.06 16.98 7.11
N LYS A 52 1.16 16.66 6.68
CA LYS A 52 2.38 17.37 7.07
C LYS A 52 3.07 18.09 5.90
N GLY A 53 2.77 17.68 4.67
CA GLY A 53 3.46 18.17 3.45
C GLY A 53 4.81 17.51 3.17
N PHE A 54 5.23 16.54 3.99
CA PHE A 54 6.49 15.81 3.83
C PHE A 54 6.41 14.39 4.43
N VAL A 55 7.35 13.54 4.01
CA VAL A 55 7.48 12.18 4.53
C VAL A 55 8.48 12.18 5.69
N ASN A 56 8.08 11.67 6.85
CA ASN A 56 8.94 11.49 8.02
C ASN A 56 9.08 9.99 8.33
N VAL A 57 10.30 9.49 8.30
CA VAL A 57 10.62 8.11 8.68
C VAL A 57 11.75 8.14 9.69
N GLY A 58 11.44 7.78 10.94
CA GLY A 58 12.46 7.67 11.99
C GLY A 58 13.22 8.96 12.32
N GLY A 59 12.58 10.13 12.17
CA GLY A 59 13.22 11.44 12.40
C GLY A 59 13.97 12.01 11.19
N PHE A 60 13.99 11.27 10.07
CA PHE A 60 14.47 11.77 8.79
C PHE A 60 13.29 12.25 7.96
N MET A 61 13.38 13.45 7.43
CA MET A 61 12.34 14.06 6.62
C MET A 61 12.85 14.29 5.20
N MET A 62 12.03 13.95 4.23
CA MET A 62 12.33 14.12 2.82
C MET A 62 11.46 15.20 2.20
N PHE A 63 12.08 16.13 1.50
CA PHE A 63 11.45 17.25 0.82
C PHE A 63 11.93 17.34 -0.63
N ARG A 64 11.10 17.94 -1.47
CA ARG A 64 11.51 18.39 -2.79
C ARG A 64 11.61 19.90 -2.80
N VAL A 65 12.75 20.41 -3.26
CA VAL A 65 12.97 21.86 -3.42
C VAL A 65 12.11 22.38 -4.58
N VAL A 66 11.30 23.39 -4.31
CA VAL A 66 10.34 23.94 -5.29
C VAL A 66 10.80 25.28 -5.83
N THR A 67 11.57 26.05 -5.04
CA THR A 67 12.02 27.40 -5.35
C THR A 67 13.55 27.49 -5.48
N GLY A 68 14.06 28.49 -6.20
CA GLY A 68 15.49 28.68 -6.38
C GLY A 68 16.16 29.53 -5.29
N SER A 69 15.52 29.74 -4.13
CA SER A 69 16.10 30.60 -3.06
C SER A 69 17.42 30.07 -2.50
N MET A 70 17.73 28.81 -2.67
CA MET A 70 18.98 28.18 -2.22
C MET A 70 20.00 27.92 -3.35
N GLU A 71 19.75 28.41 -4.55
CA GLU A 71 20.70 28.30 -5.66
C GLU A 71 21.92 29.18 -5.40
N PRO A 72 23.14 28.77 -5.83
CA PRO A 72 23.42 27.51 -6.53
C PRO A 72 23.65 26.31 -5.63
N THR A 73 23.63 26.46 -4.30
CA THR A 73 23.96 25.37 -3.34
C THR A 73 22.99 24.20 -3.46
N ILE A 74 21.70 24.48 -3.48
CA ILE A 74 20.66 23.46 -3.64
C ILE A 74 19.79 23.86 -4.84
N PRO A 75 19.89 23.15 -5.97
CA PRO A 75 19.14 23.49 -7.16
C PRO A 75 17.64 23.22 -7.01
N THR A 76 16.85 23.97 -7.76
CA THR A 76 15.40 23.72 -7.88
C THR A 76 15.14 22.28 -8.37
N GLY A 77 14.20 21.60 -7.74
CA GLY A 77 13.87 20.19 -8.04
C GLY A 77 14.71 19.17 -7.28
N ALA A 78 15.76 19.57 -6.57
CA ALA A 78 16.57 18.67 -5.74
C ALA A 78 15.74 17.96 -4.67
N LEU A 79 16.12 16.72 -4.38
CA LEU A 79 15.68 15.99 -3.20
C LEU A 79 16.57 16.35 -2.02
N LEU A 80 15.96 16.64 -0.89
CA LEU A 80 16.58 17.10 0.33
C LEU A 80 16.22 16.12 1.47
N ILE A 81 17.21 15.74 2.24
CA ILE A 81 17.01 14.96 3.48
C ILE A 81 17.41 15.83 4.66
N SER A 82 16.46 16.05 5.56
CA SER A 82 16.72 16.73 6.82
C SER A 82 16.53 15.77 8.00
N ARG A 83 17.19 16.08 9.09
CA ARG A 83 17.09 15.35 10.35
C ARG A 83 16.56 16.28 11.44
N GLN A 84 15.63 15.79 12.22
CA GLN A 84 15.17 16.51 13.40
C GLN A 84 16.31 16.64 14.42
N VAL A 85 16.57 17.85 14.86
CA VAL A 85 17.64 18.17 15.81
C VAL A 85 17.13 19.22 16.81
N ASP A 86 17.81 19.32 17.94
CA ASP A 86 17.57 20.40 18.88
C ASP A 86 18.10 21.72 18.28
N ILE A 87 17.33 22.81 18.41
CA ILE A 87 17.71 24.14 17.95
C ILE A 87 19.05 24.62 18.55
N ALA A 88 19.33 24.22 19.78
CA ALA A 88 20.59 24.53 20.48
C ALA A 88 21.83 23.89 19.81
N SER A 89 21.64 22.86 18.99
CA SER A 89 22.73 22.18 18.25
C SER A 89 23.05 22.81 16.89
N ILE A 90 22.23 23.76 16.44
CA ILE A 90 22.39 24.46 15.16
C ILE A 90 23.54 25.45 15.23
N GLN A 91 24.29 25.55 14.15
CA GLN A 91 25.40 26.48 13.99
C GLN A 91 25.18 27.46 12.82
N VAL A 92 25.83 28.61 12.85
CA VAL A 92 25.85 29.53 11.71
C VAL A 92 26.45 28.79 10.51
N GLY A 93 25.80 28.91 9.37
CA GLY A 93 26.17 28.22 8.13
C GLY A 93 25.36 26.93 7.89
N ASP A 94 24.70 26.40 8.91
CA ASP A 94 23.80 25.23 8.74
C ASP A 94 22.59 25.56 7.88
N ILE A 95 22.14 24.62 7.07
CA ILE A 95 20.91 24.74 6.29
C ILE A 95 19.79 24.07 7.08
N VAL A 96 18.70 24.79 7.32
CA VAL A 96 17.58 24.33 8.12
C VAL A 96 16.28 24.38 7.33
N CYS A 97 15.39 23.41 7.64
CA CYS A 97 14.01 23.39 7.16
C CYS A 97 13.12 23.85 8.32
N PHE A 98 12.22 24.76 8.04
CA PHE A 98 11.29 25.30 9.05
C PHE A 98 9.96 25.69 8.42
N ARG A 99 8.93 25.89 9.25
CA ARG A 99 7.64 26.44 8.81
C ARG A 99 7.69 27.95 8.82
N THR A 100 7.37 28.55 7.68
CA THR A 100 7.33 30.02 7.60
C THR A 100 6.16 30.59 8.38
N GLN A 101 6.36 31.81 8.89
CA GLN A 101 5.35 32.66 9.52
C GLN A 101 4.91 33.80 8.58
N GLU A 102 5.40 33.83 7.37
CA GLU A 102 5.04 34.81 6.35
C GLU A 102 3.58 34.64 5.92
N ALA A 103 2.83 35.74 5.91
CA ALA A 103 1.36 35.70 5.75
C ALA A 103 0.91 35.07 4.42
N GLU A 104 1.67 35.33 3.34
CA GLU A 104 1.32 34.85 2.00
C GLU A 104 1.51 33.34 1.82
N ILE A 105 2.45 32.76 2.55
CA ILE A 105 2.83 31.33 2.44
C ILE A 105 2.82 30.63 3.81
N TRP A 106 1.93 31.10 4.71
CA TRP A 106 1.84 30.62 6.08
C TRP A 106 1.83 29.08 6.19
N GLY A 107 2.73 28.57 7.03
CA GLY A 107 2.84 27.15 7.30
C GLY A 107 3.56 26.33 6.22
N SER A 108 3.96 26.95 5.11
CA SER A 108 4.79 26.29 4.10
C SER A 108 6.17 25.96 4.67
N VAL A 109 6.79 24.90 4.15
CA VAL A 109 8.14 24.51 4.55
C VAL A 109 9.14 25.28 3.68
N ILE A 110 10.03 26.03 4.33
CA ILE A 110 11.14 26.76 3.72
C ILE A 110 12.44 26.11 4.12
N THR A 111 13.43 26.19 3.24
CA THR A 111 14.80 25.71 3.48
C THR A 111 15.75 26.87 3.22
N HIS A 112 16.39 27.39 4.26
CA HIS A 112 17.35 28.48 4.18
C HIS A 112 18.57 28.21 5.05
N ARG A 113 19.62 29.01 4.87
CA ARG A 113 20.86 28.95 5.65
C ARG A 113 20.76 29.84 6.89
N VAL A 114 21.28 29.36 8.00
CA VAL A 114 21.42 30.13 9.24
C VAL A 114 22.58 31.13 9.06
N VAL A 115 22.27 32.41 9.14
CA VAL A 115 23.27 33.51 9.02
C VAL A 115 23.62 34.08 10.38
N GLU A 116 22.72 34.03 11.35
CA GLU A 116 22.98 34.54 12.69
C GLU A 116 22.17 33.72 13.74
N ILE A 117 22.73 33.61 14.94
CA ILE A 117 22.05 32.97 16.10
C ILE A 117 21.98 34.01 17.22
N MET A 118 20.77 34.26 17.69
CA MET A 118 20.51 35.23 18.74
C MET A 118 19.85 34.55 19.95
N GLN A 119 19.90 35.21 21.10
CA GLN A 119 19.17 34.84 22.27
C GLN A 119 17.95 35.75 22.48
N GLY A 120 16.78 35.20 22.62
CA GLY A 120 15.61 35.95 23.00
C GLY A 120 15.68 36.44 24.45
N ALA A 121 14.85 37.40 24.81
CA ALA A 121 14.80 37.95 26.17
C ALA A 121 14.43 36.90 27.24
N ASP A 122 13.79 35.81 26.83
CA ASP A 122 13.43 34.65 27.65
C ASP A 122 14.52 33.54 27.69
N GLY A 123 15.68 33.79 27.04
CA GLY A 123 16.76 32.83 26.91
C GLY A 123 16.56 31.81 25.76
N SER A 124 15.50 31.92 24.99
CA SER A 124 15.27 31.05 23.82
C SER A 124 16.30 31.32 22.72
N VAL A 125 16.64 30.25 21.97
CA VAL A 125 17.50 30.38 20.78
C VAL A 125 16.63 30.78 19.60
N LEU A 126 17.05 31.84 18.89
CA LEU A 126 16.43 32.38 17.70
C LEU A 126 17.44 32.35 16.54
N LEU A 127 17.04 31.77 15.40
CA LEU A 127 17.89 31.72 14.22
C LEU A 127 17.43 32.77 13.18
N MET A 128 18.33 33.57 12.69
CA MET A 128 18.11 34.37 11.50
C MET A 128 18.57 33.58 10.30
N THR A 129 17.70 33.47 9.30
CA THR A 129 17.93 32.66 8.10
C THR A 129 17.93 33.52 6.84
N GLN A 130 18.59 33.02 5.78
CA GLN A 130 18.64 33.65 4.48
C GLN A 130 18.79 32.58 3.40
N GLY A 131 18.06 32.73 2.29
CA GLY A 131 18.29 31.92 1.10
C GLY A 131 19.58 32.31 0.43
N ASP A 132 20.36 31.35 -0.06
CA ASP A 132 21.68 31.61 -0.69
C ASP A 132 21.58 32.50 -1.93
N ALA A 133 20.45 32.50 -2.63
CA ALA A 133 20.15 33.39 -3.76
C ALA A 133 19.49 34.72 -3.35
N ASN A 134 19.11 34.89 -2.08
CA ASN A 134 18.39 36.07 -1.61
C ASN A 134 19.40 37.19 -1.25
N LEU A 135 19.02 38.43 -1.53
CA LEU A 135 19.85 39.61 -1.21
C LEU A 135 19.77 40.03 0.26
N VAL A 136 18.68 39.65 0.95
CA VAL A 136 18.40 40.02 2.33
C VAL A 136 18.02 38.79 3.14
N ALA A 137 18.27 38.87 4.45
CA ALA A 137 17.81 37.84 5.41
C ALA A 137 16.29 37.85 5.52
N ASP A 138 15.77 36.72 5.98
CA ASP A 138 14.33 36.55 6.22
C ASP A 138 13.85 37.56 7.28
N GLY A 139 12.64 38.10 7.10
CA GLY A 139 12.07 39.10 8.00
C GLY A 139 11.52 38.56 9.33
N TYR A 140 11.81 37.31 9.65
CA TYR A 140 11.34 36.62 10.86
C TYR A 140 12.38 35.64 11.38
N PHE A 141 12.25 35.24 12.65
CA PHE A 141 13.18 34.33 13.28
C PHE A 141 12.62 32.90 13.31
N VAL A 142 13.50 31.93 13.16
CA VAL A 142 13.22 30.52 13.38
C VAL A 142 13.47 30.21 14.85
N HIS A 143 12.47 29.62 15.50
CA HIS A 143 12.52 29.18 16.89
C HIS A 143 12.19 27.68 16.99
N SER A 144 12.31 27.09 18.18
CA SER A 144 12.11 25.64 18.37
C SER A 144 10.72 25.13 17.92
N GLY A 145 9.69 25.96 17.97
CA GLY A 145 8.31 25.58 17.60
C GLY A 145 8.06 25.51 16.09
N ASN A 146 8.84 26.22 15.27
CA ASN A 146 8.71 26.19 13.82
C ASN A 146 9.88 25.50 13.08
N LEU A 147 10.98 25.17 13.78
CA LEU A 147 12.07 24.37 13.24
C LEU A 147 11.59 22.94 12.96
N ILE A 148 11.82 22.45 11.75
CA ILE A 148 11.54 21.07 11.36
C ILE A 148 12.80 20.22 11.51
N GLY A 149 13.95 20.71 11.00
CA GLY A 149 15.21 20.00 11.13
C GLY A 149 16.34 20.64 10.34
N LYS A 150 17.55 20.07 10.49
CA LYS A 150 18.77 20.44 9.78
C LYS A 150 18.93 19.58 8.54
N VAL A 151 19.27 20.17 7.42
CA VAL A 151 19.61 19.46 6.18
C VAL A 151 20.92 18.71 6.36
N ILE A 152 20.90 17.42 6.11
CA ILE A 152 22.07 16.55 6.20
C ILE A 152 22.58 16.09 4.83
N TRP A 153 21.70 16.13 3.84
CA TRP A 153 22.04 15.72 2.48
C TRP A 153 21.06 16.28 1.46
N HIS A 154 21.52 16.53 0.25
CA HIS A 154 20.70 16.90 -0.89
C HIS A 154 21.28 16.34 -2.20
N THR A 155 20.42 16.17 -3.21
CA THR A 155 20.86 15.80 -4.54
C THR A 155 21.40 17.03 -5.28
N GLY A 156 22.32 16.80 -6.22
CA GLY A 156 22.69 17.79 -7.22
C GLY A 156 21.61 17.99 -8.29
N ASP A 157 21.90 18.89 -9.22
CA ASP A 157 21.05 19.17 -10.38
C ASP A 157 20.88 17.93 -11.27
N GLY A 158 19.68 17.73 -11.84
CA GLY A 158 19.39 16.64 -12.76
C GLY A 158 19.45 15.22 -12.15
N SER A 159 19.43 15.10 -10.83
CA SER A 159 19.52 13.80 -10.16
C SER A 159 18.38 12.86 -10.50
N MET A 160 18.69 11.63 -10.96
CA MET A 160 17.71 10.56 -11.19
C MET A 160 16.88 10.25 -9.92
N LEU A 161 17.49 10.34 -8.74
CA LEU A 161 16.78 10.14 -7.46
C LEU A 161 15.72 11.22 -7.23
N ALA A 162 16.02 12.48 -7.52
CA ALA A 162 15.08 13.59 -7.43
C ALA A 162 13.93 13.41 -8.43
N LEU A 163 14.21 12.92 -9.64
CA LEU A 163 13.21 12.62 -10.66
C LEU A 163 12.28 11.50 -10.20
N VAL A 164 12.81 10.38 -9.74
CA VAL A 164 12.04 9.24 -9.22
C VAL A 164 11.16 9.69 -8.03
N PHE A 165 11.73 10.39 -7.07
CA PHE A 165 10.99 10.93 -5.94
C PHE A 165 9.87 11.89 -6.37
N SER A 166 10.12 12.72 -7.38
CA SER A 166 9.15 13.62 -7.96
C SER A 166 7.93 12.88 -8.54
N VAL A 167 8.14 11.74 -9.20
CA VAL A 167 7.05 10.92 -9.72
C VAL A 167 6.17 10.39 -8.58
N PHE A 168 6.77 9.90 -7.49
CA PHE A 168 6.02 9.38 -6.35
C PHE A 168 5.31 10.46 -5.51
N THR A 169 5.83 11.68 -5.48
CA THR A 169 5.24 12.79 -4.71
C THR A 169 4.24 13.62 -5.51
N ASN A 170 4.23 13.52 -6.83
CA ASN A 170 3.24 14.16 -7.68
C ASN A 170 1.93 13.37 -7.65
N LYS A 171 0.79 14.07 -7.53
CA LYS A 171 -0.56 13.45 -7.49
C LYS A 171 -0.81 12.48 -8.65
N VAL A 172 -0.42 12.85 -9.88
CA VAL A 172 -0.60 12.02 -11.09
C VAL A 172 0.37 10.83 -11.08
N GLY A 173 1.62 11.05 -10.71
CA GLY A 173 2.63 9.98 -10.63
C GLY A 173 2.30 8.96 -9.54
N PHE A 174 1.85 9.41 -8.36
CA PHE A 174 1.37 8.55 -7.29
C PHE A 174 0.19 7.68 -7.76
N LEU A 175 -0.79 8.28 -8.42
CA LEU A 175 -1.95 7.56 -8.96
C LEU A 175 -1.52 6.49 -9.98
N GLY A 176 -0.62 6.84 -10.90
CA GLY A 176 -0.14 5.92 -11.94
C GLY A 176 0.78 4.82 -11.42
N CYS A 177 1.76 5.17 -10.59
CA CYS A 177 2.79 4.23 -10.16
C CYS A 177 2.42 3.39 -8.92
N VAL A 178 1.47 3.85 -8.12
CA VAL A 178 1.11 3.17 -6.86
C VAL A 178 -0.33 2.64 -6.91
N VAL A 179 -1.31 3.50 -7.15
CA VAL A 179 -2.72 3.10 -7.07
C VAL A 179 -3.10 2.16 -8.21
N PHE A 180 -2.67 2.43 -9.43
CA PHE A 180 -3.01 1.60 -10.59
C PHE A 180 -2.46 0.16 -10.48
N PRO A 181 -1.18 -0.11 -10.16
CA PRO A 181 -0.70 -1.46 -9.94
C PRO A 181 -1.40 -2.17 -8.76
N CYS A 182 -1.71 -1.45 -7.67
CA CYS A 182 -2.45 -2.02 -6.55
C CYS A 182 -3.85 -2.47 -6.95
N LEU A 183 -4.58 -1.67 -7.72
CA LEU A 183 -5.91 -2.02 -8.24
C LEU A 183 -5.84 -3.19 -9.22
N LEU A 184 -4.82 -3.23 -10.07
CA LEU A 184 -4.62 -4.31 -11.02
C LEU A 184 -4.35 -5.63 -10.31
N LEU A 185 -3.48 -5.62 -9.29
CA LEU A 185 -3.21 -6.80 -8.46
C LEU A 185 -4.43 -7.24 -7.67
N ALA A 186 -5.19 -6.31 -7.08
CA ALA A 186 -6.44 -6.62 -6.41
C ALA A 186 -7.46 -7.28 -7.38
N GLY A 187 -7.57 -6.78 -8.60
CA GLY A 187 -8.40 -7.37 -9.65
C GLY A 187 -7.97 -8.79 -10.04
N LEU A 188 -6.66 -9.05 -10.12
CA LEU A 188 -6.14 -10.39 -10.40
C LEU A 188 -6.46 -11.37 -9.27
N ILE A 189 -6.30 -10.97 -8.01
CA ILE A 189 -6.63 -11.79 -6.84
C ILE A 189 -8.13 -12.09 -6.79
N LEU A 190 -8.98 -11.09 -7.05
CA LEU A 190 -10.42 -11.29 -7.11
C LEU A 190 -10.82 -12.27 -8.22
N LYS A 191 -10.21 -12.15 -9.40
CA LYS A 191 -10.42 -13.09 -10.51
C LYS A 191 -10.05 -14.53 -10.12
N GLU A 192 -8.92 -14.72 -9.46
CA GLU A 192 -8.48 -16.03 -9.00
C GLU A 192 -9.41 -16.60 -7.91
N CYS A 193 -9.86 -15.76 -6.98
CA CYS A 193 -10.80 -16.13 -5.94
C CYS A 193 -12.17 -16.56 -6.52
N VAL A 194 -12.70 -15.78 -7.46
CA VAL A 194 -13.96 -16.12 -8.18
C VAL A 194 -13.80 -17.39 -9.00
N GLY A 195 -12.63 -17.58 -9.65
CA GLY A 195 -12.32 -18.80 -10.39
C GLY A 195 -12.36 -20.05 -9.52
N ASN A 196 -11.77 -20.00 -8.33
CA ASN A 196 -11.78 -21.10 -7.37
C ASN A 196 -13.19 -21.42 -6.85
N ILE A 197 -13.98 -20.38 -6.54
CA ILE A 197 -15.39 -20.56 -6.10
C ILE A 197 -16.22 -21.21 -7.21
N ASN A 198 -16.09 -20.78 -8.45
CA ASN A 198 -16.82 -21.36 -9.57
C ASN A 198 -16.41 -22.82 -9.83
N HIS A 199 -15.13 -23.15 -9.61
CA HIS A 199 -14.65 -24.53 -9.73
C HIS A 199 -15.23 -25.43 -8.64
N GLU A 200 -15.26 -24.99 -7.38
CA GLU A 200 -15.89 -25.72 -6.29
C GLU A 200 -17.40 -25.90 -6.52
N LEU A 201 -18.06 -24.86 -7.01
CA LEU A 201 -19.49 -24.94 -7.32
C LEU A 201 -19.78 -25.95 -8.45
N LYS A 202 -18.93 -25.98 -9.46
CA LYS A 202 -19.05 -26.93 -10.57
C LYS A 202 -18.84 -28.36 -10.11
N ASN A 203 -17.82 -28.61 -9.27
CA ASN A 203 -17.58 -29.94 -8.70
C ASN A 203 -18.76 -30.42 -7.84
N ALA A 204 -19.34 -29.52 -7.01
CA ALA A 204 -20.51 -29.84 -6.21
C ALA A 204 -21.75 -30.15 -7.06
N VAL A 205 -21.92 -29.49 -8.20
CA VAL A 205 -23.01 -29.79 -9.15
C VAL A 205 -22.78 -31.14 -9.84
N GLU A 206 -21.55 -31.44 -10.28
CA GLU A 206 -21.19 -32.72 -10.88
C GLU A 206 -21.38 -33.89 -9.89
N GLU A 207 -21.07 -33.73 -8.58
CA GLU A 207 -21.36 -34.71 -7.55
C GLU A 207 -22.85 -34.95 -7.38
N LEU A 208 -23.67 -33.91 -7.47
CA LEU A 208 -25.16 -34.06 -7.39
C LEU A 208 -25.73 -34.77 -8.61
N GLU A 209 -25.20 -34.45 -9.82
CA GLU A 209 -25.62 -35.13 -11.06
C GLU A 209 -25.20 -36.60 -11.07
N ALA A 210 -24.01 -36.95 -10.55
CA ALA A 210 -23.55 -38.32 -10.41
C ALA A 210 -24.41 -39.14 -9.41
N CYS A 211 -24.92 -38.53 -8.33
CA CYS A 211 -25.88 -39.14 -7.42
C CYS A 211 -27.23 -39.41 -8.09
N GLU A 212 -27.68 -38.58 -9.00
CA GLU A 212 -28.93 -38.80 -9.75
C GLU A 212 -28.77 -39.94 -10.76
N GLU A 213 -27.64 -40.12 -11.44
CA GLU A 213 -27.38 -41.24 -12.37
C GLU A 213 -27.21 -42.58 -11.67
N ASP A 214 -26.61 -42.64 -10.47
CA ASP A 214 -26.49 -43.87 -9.68
C ASP A 214 -27.87 -44.39 -9.19
N TRP A 215 -28.81 -43.49 -8.92
CA TRP A 215 -30.17 -43.89 -8.56
C TRP A 215 -30.93 -44.60 -9.70
N GLU A 216 -30.77 -44.16 -10.92
CA GLU A 216 -31.45 -44.76 -12.07
C GLU A 216 -30.95 -46.18 -12.35
N ASN A 217 -29.73 -46.54 -11.89
CA ASN A 217 -29.06 -47.81 -12.10
C ASN A 217 -29.12 -48.80 -10.90
N ASP A 218 -29.54 -48.36 -9.68
CA ASP A 218 -29.62 -49.21 -8.50
C ASP A 218 -31.03 -49.23 -7.86
N PRO A 219 -31.98 -50.04 -8.43
CA PRO A 219 -33.35 -50.17 -7.90
C PRO A 219 -33.42 -50.89 -6.56
N LEU A 220 -32.29 -51.29 -5.95
CA LEU A 220 -32.26 -52.08 -4.69
C LEU A 220 -32.24 -51.23 -3.41
N CYS A 221 -32.26 -49.93 -3.52
CA CYS A 221 -32.17 -49.01 -2.36
C CYS A 221 -33.49 -48.92 -1.55
N GLY A 222 -34.58 -49.56 -1.98
CA GLY A 222 -35.83 -49.74 -1.19
C GLY A 222 -36.58 -48.44 -0.85
N MET A 223 -36.10 -47.31 -1.31
CA MET A 223 -36.68 -45.99 -1.11
C MET A 223 -37.65 -45.65 -2.24
N SER A 224 -38.80 -45.09 -1.93
CA SER A 224 -39.71 -44.59 -2.97
C SER A 224 -39.11 -43.35 -3.65
N GLN A 225 -39.49 -43.12 -4.91
CA GLN A 225 -39.02 -41.98 -5.66
C GLN A 225 -39.35 -40.64 -4.96
N GLU A 226 -40.45 -40.58 -4.22
CA GLU A 226 -40.81 -39.42 -3.40
C GLU A 226 -39.87 -39.21 -2.20
N GLU A 227 -39.40 -40.28 -1.55
CA GLU A 227 -38.46 -40.20 -0.45
C GLU A 227 -37.06 -39.77 -0.92
N TYR A 228 -36.67 -40.22 -2.11
CA TYR A 228 -35.40 -39.80 -2.75
C TYR A 228 -35.43 -38.33 -3.15
N GLU A 229 -36.49 -37.87 -3.79
CA GLU A 229 -36.63 -36.43 -4.14
C GLU A 229 -36.62 -35.55 -2.89
N GLN A 230 -37.28 -35.98 -1.82
CA GLN A 230 -37.25 -35.26 -0.54
C GLN A 230 -35.86 -35.27 0.12
N MET A 231 -35.08 -36.32 -0.05
CA MET A 231 -33.72 -36.41 0.47
C MET A 231 -32.78 -35.50 -0.36
N CYS A 232 -32.89 -35.54 -1.67
CA CYS A 232 -32.11 -34.64 -2.57
C CYS A 232 -32.43 -33.17 -2.30
N GLU A 233 -33.69 -32.81 -2.12
CA GLU A 233 -34.10 -31.44 -1.77
C GLU A 233 -33.56 -31.02 -0.38
N ARG A 234 -33.47 -31.92 0.57
CA ARG A 234 -32.92 -31.68 1.91
C ARG A 234 -31.41 -31.43 1.84
N ILE A 235 -30.68 -32.30 1.15
CA ILE A 235 -29.23 -32.17 0.94
C ILE A 235 -28.90 -30.86 0.18
N ARG A 236 -29.68 -30.56 -0.85
CA ARG A 236 -29.54 -29.31 -1.62
C ARG A 236 -29.73 -28.07 -0.74
N THR A 237 -30.70 -28.10 0.15
CA THR A 237 -31.03 -27.02 1.07
C THR A 237 -29.92 -26.84 2.13
N GLU A 238 -29.41 -27.95 2.70
CA GLU A 238 -28.32 -27.96 3.66
C GLU A 238 -27.01 -27.44 3.03
N LEU A 239 -26.69 -27.87 1.81
CA LEU A 239 -25.47 -27.39 1.10
C LEU A 239 -25.55 -25.91 0.79
N ILE A 240 -26.71 -25.41 0.38
CA ILE A 240 -26.95 -23.98 0.14
C ILE A 240 -26.80 -23.17 1.45
N GLU A 241 -27.24 -23.72 2.56
CA GLU A 241 -27.16 -23.08 3.86
C GLU A 241 -25.73 -23.08 4.41
N GLU A 242 -24.97 -24.17 4.24
CA GLU A 242 -23.54 -24.22 4.55
C GLU A 242 -22.72 -23.26 3.70
N LEU A 243 -23.00 -23.18 2.41
CA LEU A 243 -22.34 -22.21 1.51
C LEU A 243 -22.65 -20.76 1.90
N LYS A 244 -23.89 -20.46 2.31
CA LYS A 244 -24.28 -19.14 2.82
C LYS A 244 -23.57 -18.81 4.14
N GLN A 245 -23.48 -19.74 5.08
CA GLN A 245 -22.78 -19.56 6.35
C GLN A 245 -21.27 -19.39 6.16
N SER A 246 -20.68 -20.12 5.20
CA SER A 246 -19.26 -19.96 4.84
C SER A 246 -18.99 -18.60 4.19
N ALA A 247 -19.90 -18.15 3.34
CA ALA A 247 -19.82 -16.83 2.73
C ALA A 247 -20.04 -15.68 3.75
N GLU A 248 -20.86 -15.89 4.76
CA GLU A 248 -21.10 -14.93 5.83
C GLU A 248 -19.92 -14.84 6.82
N LYS A 249 -19.28 -15.97 7.13
CA LYS A 249 -18.05 -16.03 7.95
C LYS A 249 -16.82 -15.45 7.27
N SER A 250 -16.83 -15.30 5.96
CA SER A 250 -15.73 -14.70 5.19
C SER A 250 -15.89 -13.19 4.95
N LYS A 251 -16.95 -12.53 5.47
CA LYS A 251 -17.07 -11.09 5.46
C LYS A 251 -16.21 -10.50 6.59
N PRO A 252 -15.20 -9.68 6.28
CA PRO A 252 -14.46 -8.96 7.30
C PRO A 252 -15.37 -7.92 7.97
N GLU A 253 -15.29 -7.83 9.30
CA GLU A 253 -15.81 -6.71 10.09
C GLU A 253 -15.15 -5.37 9.71
#